data_1727ea7f38657d5f62e6ed1d142b0438
#
_entry.id   1727ea7f38657d5f62e6ed1d142b0438
#
_cell.length_a   1.000
_cell.length_b   1.000
_cell.length_c   1.000
_cell.angle_alpha   90.00
_cell.angle_beta   90.00
_cell.angle_gamma   90.00
#
_symmetry.space_group_name_H-M   'P 1'
#
loop_
_entity.id
_entity.type
_entity.pdbx_description
1 polymer ?
#
loop_
_entity_poly.entity_id
_entity_poly.type
_entity_poly.pdbx_seq_one_letter_code
_entity_poly.pdbx_strand_id
1 'polypeptide(L)'
;MPFFLSYKIKSLIIGEDRAFALLSQEFSIIPGLLGEYGRKEIYRLTLNECTSDCSISFGTIFSHSDCEIKEGVYIGANCMIGKADIGKNVLIGSNVDILSGKHQHSIELVDIPIKYQKGKFKKIGIGEDTWIGNHSVIMNEIGKGCIIGAGSVVNDSIEDYSIVAGNPAKVIKKRK
;
A
#
# COMPACT_ATOMS: atom_id res chain seq x y z
N MET A 1 -11.45 17.01 -15.21
CA MET A 1 -11.06 15.65 -15.66
C MET A 1 -9.85 15.57 -16.61
N PRO A 2 -9.03 16.63 -16.81
CA PRO A 2 -7.89 16.56 -17.76
C PRO A 2 -6.82 15.51 -17.32
N PHE A 3 -6.56 15.39 -16.02
CA PHE A 3 -5.58 14.43 -15.50
C PHE A 3 -5.95 12.96 -15.76
N PHE A 4 -7.23 12.60 -15.61
CA PHE A 4 -7.69 11.25 -15.92
C PHE A 4 -7.58 10.92 -17.42
N LEU A 5 -7.91 11.89 -18.30
CA LEU A 5 -7.73 11.73 -19.74
C LEU A 5 -6.25 11.56 -20.10
N SER A 6 -5.38 12.39 -19.51
CA SER A 6 -3.91 12.28 -19.67
C SER A 6 -3.40 10.90 -19.22
N TYR A 7 -3.88 10.40 -18.08
CA TYR A 7 -3.58 9.05 -17.59
C TYR A 7 -3.98 7.96 -18.60
N LYS A 8 -5.21 8.02 -19.13
CA LYS A 8 -5.68 7.06 -20.12
C LYS A 8 -4.85 7.07 -21.41
N ILE A 9 -4.44 8.24 -21.89
CA ILE A 9 -3.55 8.36 -23.05
C ILE A 9 -2.16 7.79 -22.71
N LYS A 10 -1.58 8.16 -21.58
CA LYS A 10 -0.28 7.62 -21.11
C LYS A 10 -0.32 6.10 -20.98
N SER A 11 -1.42 5.52 -20.46
CA SER A 11 -1.55 4.07 -20.28
C SER A 11 -1.48 3.28 -21.58
N LEU A 12 -1.96 3.85 -22.69
CA LEU A 12 -1.86 3.24 -24.02
C LEU A 12 -0.43 3.24 -24.58
N ILE A 13 0.41 4.19 -24.14
CA ILE A 13 1.77 4.39 -24.70
C ILE A 13 2.81 3.65 -23.85
N ILE A 14 2.73 3.73 -22.50
CA ILE A 14 3.79 3.25 -21.60
C ILE A 14 3.33 2.11 -20.67
N GLY A 15 2.10 1.61 -20.86
CA GLY A 15 1.48 0.59 -20.02
C GLY A 15 0.78 1.16 -18.78
N GLU A 16 -0.22 0.42 -18.29
CA GLU A 16 -1.14 0.89 -17.26
C GLU A 16 -0.43 1.14 -15.92
N ASP A 17 0.32 0.17 -15.40
CA ASP A 17 1.02 0.30 -14.11
C ASP A 17 1.98 1.49 -14.07
N ARG A 18 2.74 1.69 -15.15
CA ARG A 18 3.68 2.81 -15.23
C ARG A 18 2.96 4.16 -15.31
N ALA A 19 1.90 4.25 -16.11
CA ALA A 19 1.10 5.47 -16.21
C ALA A 19 0.43 5.80 -14.88
N PHE A 20 -0.08 4.79 -14.18
CA PHE A 20 -0.69 4.93 -12.85
C PHE A 20 0.34 5.39 -11.80
N ALA A 21 1.52 4.78 -11.76
CA ALA A 21 2.57 5.18 -10.81
C ALA A 21 2.98 6.65 -11.01
N LEU A 22 3.09 7.13 -12.24
CA LEU A 22 3.36 8.53 -12.54
C LEU A 22 2.24 9.46 -12.06
N LEU A 23 0.98 9.08 -12.31
CA LEU A 23 -0.18 9.84 -11.85
C LEU A 23 -0.22 9.93 -10.32
N SER A 24 0.05 8.80 -9.64
CA SER A 24 0.14 8.73 -8.18
C SER A 24 1.22 9.67 -7.64
N GLN A 25 2.40 9.70 -8.25
CA GLN A 25 3.47 10.63 -7.89
C GLN A 25 3.06 12.09 -8.08
N GLU A 26 2.44 12.44 -9.23
CA GLU A 26 1.96 13.80 -9.52
C GLU A 26 1.02 14.31 -8.42
N PHE A 27 0.10 13.47 -7.94
CA PHE A 27 -0.87 13.86 -6.90
C PHE A 27 -0.29 13.78 -5.47
N SER A 28 0.74 12.97 -5.24
CA SER A 28 1.34 12.80 -3.90
C SER A 28 1.94 14.08 -3.35
N ILE A 29 2.51 14.92 -4.21
CA ILE A 29 3.26 16.13 -3.82
C ILE A 29 2.39 17.39 -3.68
N ILE A 30 1.09 17.31 -3.95
CA ILE A 30 0.18 18.46 -3.76
C ILE A 30 -0.14 18.59 -2.26
N PRO A 31 0.26 19.70 -1.60
CA PRO A 31 0.07 19.85 -0.16
C PRO A 31 -1.35 20.30 0.20
N GLY A 32 -1.66 20.20 1.50
CA GLY A 32 -2.87 20.73 2.12
C GLY A 32 -4.16 20.04 1.67
N LEU A 33 -5.29 20.66 1.98
CA LEU A 33 -6.62 20.09 1.71
C LEU A 33 -6.88 19.81 0.24
N LEU A 34 -6.40 20.68 -0.67
CA LEU A 34 -6.52 20.43 -2.11
C LEU A 34 -5.81 19.15 -2.53
N GLY A 35 -4.63 18.89 -1.97
CA GLY A 35 -3.91 17.65 -2.22
C GLY A 35 -4.62 16.43 -1.66
N GLU A 36 -5.14 16.51 -0.45
CA GLU A 36 -5.87 15.41 0.18
C GLU A 36 -7.12 15.03 -0.61
N TYR A 37 -7.97 16.00 -0.95
CA TYR A 37 -9.14 15.76 -1.79
C TYR A 37 -8.74 15.30 -3.21
N GLY A 38 -7.70 15.90 -3.79
CA GLY A 38 -7.20 15.52 -5.11
C GLY A 38 -6.73 14.06 -5.16
N ARG A 39 -5.95 13.60 -4.18
CA ARG A 39 -5.51 12.21 -4.05
C ARG A 39 -6.70 11.26 -3.90
N LYS A 40 -7.62 11.56 -2.99
CA LYS A 40 -8.81 10.75 -2.80
C LYS A 40 -9.60 10.59 -4.10
N GLU A 41 -9.92 11.68 -4.79
CA GLU A 41 -10.72 11.63 -6.01
C GLU A 41 -10.00 10.91 -7.16
N ILE A 42 -8.68 11.12 -7.33
CA ILE A 42 -7.97 10.42 -8.40
C ILE A 42 -7.89 8.91 -8.13
N TYR A 43 -7.69 8.49 -6.88
CA TYR A 43 -7.68 7.07 -6.53
C TYR A 43 -9.07 6.42 -6.64
N ARG A 44 -10.15 7.14 -6.37
CA ARG A 44 -11.52 6.66 -6.63
C ARG A 44 -11.80 6.38 -8.11
N LEU A 45 -11.10 7.07 -9.01
CA LEU A 45 -11.23 6.90 -10.46
C LEU A 45 -10.28 5.86 -11.06
N THR A 46 -9.26 5.47 -10.33
CA THR A 46 -8.13 4.69 -10.89
C THR A 46 -7.79 3.40 -10.16
N LEU A 47 -8.11 3.27 -8.88
CA LEU A 47 -7.98 2.00 -8.15
C LEU A 47 -9.16 1.08 -8.45
N ASN A 48 -9.00 -0.22 -8.19
CA ASN A 48 -10.09 -1.19 -8.30
C ASN A 48 -11.27 -0.80 -7.41
N GLU A 49 -10.98 -0.36 -6.18
CA GLU A 49 -11.96 0.20 -5.27
C GLU A 49 -11.31 1.27 -4.39
N CYS A 50 -11.97 2.41 -4.24
CA CYS A 50 -11.59 3.42 -3.25
C CYS A 50 -12.85 4.17 -2.81
N THR A 51 -13.19 4.07 -1.53
CA THR A 51 -14.38 4.73 -0.98
C THR A 51 -14.18 6.23 -0.81
N SER A 52 -15.27 6.97 -0.70
CA SER A 52 -15.22 8.41 -0.39
C SER A 52 -14.85 8.70 1.07
N ASP A 53 -15.05 7.72 1.94
CA ASP A 53 -14.73 7.79 3.37
C ASP A 53 -13.33 7.18 3.62
N CYS A 54 -12.30 7.82 3.08
CA CYS A 54 -10.90 7.52 3.36
C CYS A 54 -10.08 8.81 3.35
N SER A 55 -8.91 8.77 4.00
CA SER A 55 -7.93 9.85 3.99
C SER A 55 -6.57 9.32 3.57
N ILE A 56 -5.95 10.00 2.58
CA ILE A 56 -4.64 9.64 2.06
C ILE A 56 -3.73 10.86 2.14
N SER A 57 -2.75 10.82 3.04
CA SER A 57 -1.91 11.94 3.36
C SER A 57 -0.85 12.23 2.30
N PHE A 58 -0.24 13.42 2.43
CA PHE A 58 0.82 13.94 1.56
C PHE A 58 1.97 12.96 1.38
N GLY A 59 2.53 12.90 0.18
CA GLY A 59 3.69 12.06 -0.14
C GLY A 59 3.39 10.58 -0.35
N THR A 60 2.16 10.12 -0.07
CA THR A 60 1.80 8.72 -0.23
C THR A 60 1.60 8.36 -1.70
N ILE A 61 2.23 7.27 -2.14
CA ILE A 61 2.28 6.80 -3.52
C ILE A 61 1.79 5.35 -3.59
N PHE A 62 0.95 5.08 -4.58
CA PHE A 62 0.57 3.72 -4.98
C PHE A 62 1.32 3.34 -6.25
N SER A 63 1.92 2.15 -6.28
CA SER A 63 2.68 1.66 -7.45
C SER A 63 1.83 0.88 -8.45
N HIS A 64 0.65 0.40 -8.05
CA HIS A 64 -0.26 -0.38 -8.89
C HIS A 64 -1.70 0.05 -8.67
N SER A 65 -2.50 0.05 -9.72
CA SER A 65 -3.94 0.33 -9.66
C SER A 65 -4.77 -0.80 -9.05
N ASP A 66 -4.19 -2.01 -8.98
CA ASP A 66 -4.82 -3.20 -8.39
C ASP A 66 -4.78 -3.13 -6.85
N CYS A 67 -5.49 -2.15 -6.28
CA CYS A 67 -5.66 -1.96 -4.85
C CYS A 67 -7.11 -1.69 -4.51
N GLU A 68 -7.49 -2.03 -3.28
CA GLU A 68 -8.81 -1.73 -2.72
C GLU A 68 -8.66 -0.99 -1.40
N ILE A 69 -9.42 0.11 -1.23
CA ILE A 69 -9.44 0.92 -0.01
C ILE A 69 -10.88 1.01 0.46
N LYS A 70 -11.15 0.39 1.60
CA LYS A 70 -12.48 0.38 2.19
C LYS A 70 -12.75 1.63 3.04
N GLU A 71 -13.98 1.76 3.53
CA GLU A 71 -14.43 2.90 4.33
C GLU A 71 -13.67 3.06 5.66
N GLY A 72 -13.51 4.29 6.12
CA GLY A 72 -12.82 4.62 7.37
C GLY A 72 -11.31 4.46 7.34
N VAL A 73 -10.69 4.17 6.19
CA VAL A 73 -9.24 3.98 6.08
C VAL A 73 -8.52 5.31 6.18
N TYR A 74 -7.49 5.35 7.02
CA TYR A 74 -6.50 6.43 7.08
C TYR A 74 -5.13 5.92 6.66
N ILE A 75 -4.49 6.60 5.70
CA ILE A 75 -3.12 6.35 5.28
C ILE A 75 -2.27 7.59 5.56
N GLY A 76 -1.27 7.44 6.43
CA GLY A 76 -0.33 8.47 6.83
C GLY A 76 0.53 8.99 5.68
N ALA A 77 1.37 9.97 6.00
CA ALA A 77 2.22 10.62 5.00
C ALA A 77 3.40 9.73 4.55
N ASN A 78 3.83 9.94 3.31
CA ASN A 78 5.02 9.31 2.73
C ASN A 78 5.00 7.77 2.76
N CYS A 79 3.84 7.17 2.61
CA CYS A 79 3.72 5.72 2.48
C CYS A 79 3.94 5.27 1.03
N MET A 80 4.52 4.07 0.86
CA MET A 80 4.64 3.42 -0.44
C MET A 80 3.76 2.17 -0.45
N ILE A 81 2.71 2.18 -1.27
CA ILE A 81 1.73 1.10 -1.31
C ILE A 81 1.87 0.32 -2.61
N GLY A 82 2.21 -0.95 -2.48
CA GLY A 82 2.18 -1.95 -3.56
C GLY A 82 0.75 -2.41 -3.84
N LYS A 83 0.59 -3.67 -4.25
CA LYS A 83 -0.73 -4.30 -4.40
C LYS A 83 -1.29 -4.62 -3.03
N ALA A 84 -2.39 -3.99 -2.64
CA ALA A 84 -2.99 -4.15 -1.32
C ALA A 84 -4.51 -4.09 -1.33
N ASP A 85 -5.13 -4.90 -0.49
CA ASP A 85 -6.55 -4.81 -0.13
C ASP A 85 -6.63 -4.34 1.33
N ILE A 86 -7.04 -3.09 1.53
CA ILE A 86 -7.04 -2.43 2.84
C ILE A 86 -8.47 -2.42 3.38
N GLY A 87 -8.69 -3.20 4.43
CA GLY A 87 -9.98 -3.39 5.10
C GLY A 87 -10.51 -2.13 5.78
N LYS A 88 -11.76 -2.20 6.24
CA LYS A 88 -12.45 -1.08 6.91
C LYS A 88 -11.71 -0.63 8.17
N ASN A 89 -11.73 0.70 8.42
CA ASN A 89 -11.18 1.32 9.62
C ASN A 89 -9.69 1.01 9.88
N VAL A 90 -8.93 0.64 8.84
CA VAL A 90 -7.49 0.44 8.97
C VAL A 90 -6.79 1.79 9.15
N LEU A 91 -5.90 1.85 10.15
CA LEU A 91 -5.06 3.01 10.43
C LEU A 91 -3.61 2.70 10.05
N ILE A 92 -3.09 3.34 9.01
CA ILE A 92 -1.71 3.22 8.58
C ILE A 92 -0.94 4.49 8.98
N GLY A 93 0.11 4.33 9.77
CA GLY A 93 1.01 5.40 10.16
C GLY A 93 1.81 5.95 8.97
N SER A 94 2.63 6.97 9.23
CA SER A 94 3.47 7.57 8.20
C SER A 94 4.72 6.72 7.90
N ASN A 95 5.24 6.86 6.66
CA ASN A 95 6.44 6.15 6.20
C ASN A 95 6.30 4.61 6.29
N VAL A 96 5.13 4.09 6.01
CA VAL A 96 4.87 2.65 5.94
C VAL A 96 5.02 2.17 4.50
N ASP A 97 5.75 1.07 4.32
CA ASP A 97 5.87 0.38 3.05
C ASP A 97 5.02 -0.90 3.06
N ILE A 98 4.04 -0.99 2.17
CA ILE A 98 3.31 -2.23 1.90
C ILE A 98 3.79 -2.76 0.56
N LEU A 99 4.57 -3.83 0.59
CA LEU A 99 5.13 -4.44 -0.61
C LEU A 99 4.11 -5.36 -1.29
N SER A 100 4.31 -5.62 -2.58
CA SER A 100 3.51 -6.61 -3.32
C SER A 100 4.02 -8.04 -3.06
N GLY A 101 4.13 -8.43 -1.78
CA GLY A 101 4.69 -9.69 -1.32
C GLY A 101 6.22 -9.69 -1.26
N LYS A 102 6.78 -10.76 -0.72
CA LYS A 102 8.23 -10.93 -0.49
C LYS A 102 9.00 -11.53 -1.66
N HIS A 103 8.32 -11.97 -2.72
CA HIS A 103 8.93 -12.65 -3.87
C HIS A 103 8.80 -11.81 -5.15
N GLN A 104 8.91 -10.48 -5.06
CA GLN A 104 8.80 -9.57 -6.21
C GLN A 104 9.92 -9.78 -7.24
N HIS A 105 11.03 -10.36 -6.82
CA HIS A 105 12.14 -10.78 -7.69
C HIS A 105 12.50 -12.21 -7.39
N SER A 106 12.79 -13.02 -8.42
CA SER A 106 13.44 -14.32 -8.25
C SER A 106 14.93 -14.12 -8.00
N ILE A 107 15.51 -15.00 -7.19
CA ILE A 107 16.94 -15.02 -6.83
C ILE A 107 17.57 -16.37 -7.10
N GLU A 108 16.88 -17.26 -7.83
CA GLU A 108 17.30 -18.67 -7.98
C GLU A 108 18.47 -18.85 -8.94
N LEU A 109 18.57 -17.97 -9.96
CA LEU A 109 19.60 -18.07 -10.98
C LEU A 109 20.76 -17.14 -10.65
N VAL A 110 21.90 -17.71 -10.29
CA VAL A 110 23.09 -16.93 -9.88
C VAL A 110 23.83 -16.27 -11.05
N ASP A 111 23.69 -16.81 -12.26
CA ASP A 111 24.34 -16.31 -13.47
C ASP A 111 23.53 -15.22 -14.19
N ILE A 112 22.31 -14.94 -13.73
CA ILE A 112 21.42 -13.93 -14.30
C ILE A 112 21.21 -12.83 -13.27
N PRO A 113 21.51 -11.55 -13.59
CA PRO A 113 21.23 -10.46 -12.67
C PRO A 113 19.78 -10.46 -12.19
N ILE A 114 19.55 -10.24 -10.89
CA ILE A 114 18.24 -10.34 -10.23
C ILE A 114 17.17 -9.51 -10.95
N LYS A 115 17.53 -8.32 -11.45
CA LYS A 115 16.60 -7.42 -12.18
C LYS A 115 16.00 -8.02 -13.46
N TYR A 116 16.61 -9.06 -14.01
CA TYR A 116 16.13 -9.76 -15.22
C TYR A 116 15.39 -11.06 -14.89
N GLN A 117 15.39 -11.47 -13.62
CA GLN A 117 14.65 -12.65 -13.17
C GLN A 117 13.20 -12.27 -12.84
N LYS A 118 12.25 -13.06 -13.36
CA LYS A 118 10.82 -12.81 -13.10
C LYS A 118 10.48 -13.17 -11.67
N GLY A 119 9.83 -12.24 -10.95
CA GLY A 119 9.25 -12.46 -9.63
C GLY A 119 7.73 -12.62 -9.67
N LYS A 120 7.14 -12.69 -8.49
CA LYS A 120 5.70 -12.79 -8.29
C LYS A 120 5.22 -11.62 -7.43
N PHE A 121 4.34 -10.81 -7.99
CA PHE A 121 3.63 -9.77 -7.25
C PHE A 121 2.37 -10.40 -6.63
N LYS A 122 2.22 -10.26 -5.33
CA LYS A 122 1.07 -10.73 -4.56
C LYS A 122 0.33 -9.54 -3.98
N LYS A 123 -0.99 -9.53 -4.06
CA LYS A 123 -1.81 -8.55 -3.36
C LYS A 123 -1.84 -8.90 -1.87
N ILE A 124 -1.57 -7.93 -1.01
CA ILE A 124 -1.49 -8.12 0.45
C ILE A 124 -2.80 -7.66 1.08
N GLY A 125 -3.45 -8.55 1.81
CA GLY A 125 -4.64 -8.25 2.59
C GLY A 125 -4.28 -7.66 3.95
N ILE A 126 -4.90 -6.53 4.29
CA ILE A 126 -4.86 -5.91 5.61
C ILE A 126 -6.26 -5.98 6.20
N GLY A 127 -6.45 -6.79 7.22
CA GLY A 127 -7.76 -6.97 7.85
C GLY A 127 -8.29 -5.72 8.54
N GLU A 128 -9.61 -5.64 8.64
CA GLU A 128 -10.32 -4.50 9.25
C GLU A 128 -9.84 -4.18 10.69
N ASP A 129 -9.99 -2.92 11.12
CA ASP A 129 -9.62 -2.44 12.48
C ASP A 129 -8.15 -2.72 12.85
N THR A 130 -7.26 -2.78 11.85
CA THR A 130 -5.82 -2.99 12.07
C THR A 130 -5.09 -1.64 12.13
N TRP A 131 -4.17 -1.51 13.07
CA TRP A 131 -3.26 -0.38 13.20
C TRP A 131 -1.83 -0.77 12.83
N ILE A 132 -1.25 -0.09 11.85
CA ILE A 132 0.15 -0.24 11.43
C ILE A 132 0.93 1.00 11.89
N GLY A 133 1.89 0.81 12.78
CA GLY A 133 2.77 1.86 13.30
C GLY A 133 3.72 2.41 12.24
N ASN A 134 4.17 3.64 12.44
CA ASN A 134 5.08 4.35 11.53
C ASN A 134 6.33 3.54 11.19
N HIS A 135 6.88 3.74 9.99
CA HIS A 135 8.12 3.11 9.52
C HIS A 135 8.10 1.58 9.50
N SER A 136 6.92 0.97 9.40
CA SER A 136 6.80 -0.48 9.27
C SER A 136 6.88 -0.91 7.81
N VAL A 137 7.41 -2.11 7.57
CA VAL A 137 7.47 -2.77 6.27
C VAL A 137 6.59 -4.01 6.29
N ILE A 138 5.59 -4.06 5.43
CA ILE A 138 4.61 -5.14 5.35
C ILE A 138 4.83 -5.93 4.07
N MET A 139 5.20 -7.20 4.21
CA MET A 139 5.47 -8.11 3.09
C MET A 139 4.52 -9.32 3.05
N ASN A 140 3.60 -9.42 4.02
CA ASN A 140 2.64 -10.52 4.06
C ASN A 140 1.32 -10.07 4.69
N GLU A 141 0.31 -10.93 4.65
CA GLU A 141 -1.06 -10.70 5.09
C GLU A 141 -1.14 -10.36 6.57
N ILE A 142 -2.02 -9.44 6.92
CA ILE A 142 -2.33 -9.09 8.30
C ILE A 142 -3.81 -9.33 8.54
N GLY A 143 -4.14 -10.12 9.56
CA GLY A 143 -5.50 -10.38 10.00
C GLY A 143 -6.19 -9.13 10.55
N LYS A 144 -7.46 -9.26 10.92
CA LYS A 144 -8.25 -8.17 11.47
C LYS A 144 -7.87 -7.83 12.91
N GLY A 145 -8.09 -6.57 13.29
CA GLY A 145 -7.90 -6.11 14.65
C GLY A 145 -6.47 -6.19 15.17
N CYS A 146 -5.47 -6.25 14.27
CA CYS A 146 -4.07 -6.36 14.64
C CYS A 146 -3.45 -5.01 14.99
N ILE A 147 -2.35 -5.05 15.74
CA ILE A 147 -1.49 -3.90 16.00
C ILE A 147 -0.07 -4.26 15.59
N ILE A 148 0.48 -3.51 14.63
CA ILE A 148 1.86 -3.63 14.20
C ILE A 148 2.65 -2.47 14.82
N GLY A 149 3.60 -2.80 15.68
CA GLY A 149 4.48 -1.82 16.32
C GLY A 149 5.30 -1.03 15.30
N ALA A 150 5.58 0.23 15.59
CA ALA A 150 6.38 1.08 14.69
C ALA A 150 7.76 0.46 14.41
N GLY A 151 8.27 0.64 13.18
CA GLY A 151 9.56 0.09 12.75
C GLY A 151 9.58 -1.43 12.56
N SER A 152 8.42 -2.09 12.53
CA SER A 152 8.34 -3.54 12.39
C SER A 152 8.50 -3.99 10.94
N VAL A 153 9.07 -5.18 10.74
CA VAL A 153 9.17 -5.84 9.42
C VAL A 153 8.38 -7.14 9.44
N VAL A 154 7.20 -7.11 8.81
CA VAL A 154 6.26 -8.23 8.78
C VAL A 154 6.56 -9.13 7.59
N ASN A 155 7.28 -10.22 7.83
CA ASN A 155 7.65 -11.20 6.81
C ASN A 155 6.66 -12.36 6.68
N ASP A 156 5.97 -12.69 7.75
CA ASP A 156 5.03 -13.81 7.85
C ASP A 156 3.61 -13.32 8.08
N SER A 157 2.61 -14.12 7.70
CA SER A 157 1.21 -13.77 7.90
C SER A 157 0.89 -13.62 9.39
N ILE A 158 0.13 -12.60 9.73
CA ILE A 158 -0.27 -12.28 11.10
C ILE A 158 -1.73 -12.68 11.28
N GLU A 159 -1.99 -13.51 12.28
CA GLU A 159 -3.35 -13.92 12.66
C GLU A 159 -4.13 -12.78 13.31
N ASP A 160 -5.45 -12.87 13.21
CA ASP A 160 -6.39 -11.93 13.82
C ASP A 160 -6.04 -11.58 15.27
N TYR A 161 -6.28 -10.32 15.63
CA TYR A 161 -6.14 -9.75 16.97
C TYR A 161 -4.74 -9.87 17.59
N SER A 162 -3.71 -10.00 16.77
CA SER A 162 -2.32 -10.06 17.24
C SER A 162 -1.71 -8.68 17.42
N ILE A 163 -0.90 -8.54 18.46
CA ILE A 163 0.01 -7.40 18.66
C ILE A 163 1.42 -7.92 18.37
N VAL A 164 2.05 -7.33 17.33
CA VAL A 164 3.36 -7.75 16.87
C VAL A 164 4.33 -6.57 16.79
N ALA A 165 5.62 -6.81 16.98
CA ALA A 165 6.66 -5.80 16.77
C ALA A 165 8.01 -6.46 16.46
N GLY A 166 8.95 -5.64 15.96
CA GLY A 166 10.35 -6.00 15.73
C GLY A 166 10.70 -6.27 14.28
N ASN A 167 11.97 -6.58 14.04
CA ASN A 167 12.52 -6.96 12.74
C ASN A 167 13.37 -8.24 12.89
N PRO A 168 12.87 -9.41 12.43
CA PRO A 168 11.52 -9.64 11.93
C PRO A 168 10.45 -9.50 13.02
N ALA A 169 9.23 -9.11 12.64
CA ALA A 169 8.12 -8.94 13.57
C ALA A 169 7.73 -10.27 14.23
N LYS A 170 7.52 -10.23 15.54
CA LYS A 170 7.08 -11.39 16.34
C LYS A 170 5.84 -11.03 17.14
N VAL A 171 4.99 -12.03 17.37
CA VAL A 171 3.80 -11.87 18.21
C VAL A 171 4.25 -11.63 19.65
N ILE A 172 3.81 -10.50 20.20
CA ILE A 172 4.02 -10.13 21.60
C ILE A 172 2.88 -10.69 22.46
N LYS A 173 1.64 -10.47 22.01
CA LYS A 173 0.43 -10.94 22.65
C LYS A 173 -0.77 -10.84 21.71
N LYS A 174 -1.91 -11.36 22.12
CA LYS A 174 -3.21 -11.13 21.47
C LYS A 174 -3.91 -9.92 22.10
N ARG A 175 -4.71 -9.18 21.29
CA ARG A 175 -5.72 -8.27 21.80
C ARG A 175 -6.81 -9.13 22.49
N LYS A 176 -7.34 -8.61 23.56
CA LYS A 176 -8.46 -9.30 24.26
C LYS A 176 -9.74 -9.20 23.44
#